data_e431458add45d78440c30e52e5a08488
#
_entry.id   e431458add45d78440c30e52e5a08488
#
_cell.length_a   1.000
_cell.length_b   1.000
_cell.length_c   1.000
_cell.angle_alpha   90.00
_cell.angle_beta   90.00
_cell.angle_gamma   90.00
#
_symmetry.space_group_name_H-M   'P 1'
#
loop_
_entity.id
_entity.type
_entity.pdbx_description
1 polymer ?
#
loop_
_entity_poly.entity_id
_entity_poly.type
_entity_poly.pdbx_seq_one_letter_code
_entity_poly.pdbx_strand_id
1 'polypeptide(L)'
;MENVSLRPGEHVSHAYIVASPSSAERERASRRLAAAMLCEGRGERPCGVCRACRKSLAGIHPDIIVSAPEQDVGGRKKRGITVGQVRGISADAQVMPNEASRKVYIIDDADTMNPSAQNAMLKLLEEPPASAAFVLCAANPELLLTTVRSRCVLLRINADAEEDESARSAARAMLEALRSGSRARLVEWSVSAGNMDTLSAAAMFRAAREALADELAGRGSLGISARRCAE
;
A
#
# COMPACT_ATOMS: atom_id res chain seq x y z
N MET A 1 7.74 2.13 -12.64
CA MET A 1 6.39 2.62 -12.25
C MET A 1 5.36 1.66 -12.81
N GLU A 2 4.86 0.73 -12.01
CA GLU A 2 3.67 -0.03 -12.42
C GLU A 2 2.48 0.93 -12.39
N ASN A 3 2.05 1.31 -13.58
CA ASN A 3 0.90 2.19 -13.77
C ASN A 3 -0.38 1.43 -13.40
N VAL A 4 -0.99 1.77 -12.26
CA VAL A 4 -2.36 1.35 -11.98
C VAL A 4 -3.26 2.00 -13.03
N SER A 5 -3.60 1.25 -14.06
CA SER A 5 -4.50 1.65 -15.14
C SER A 5 -5.46 0.52 -15.46
N LEU A 6 -6.66 0.88 -15.91
CA LEU A 6 -7.69 -0.04 -16.38
C LEU A 6 -7.77 0.05 -17.88
N ARG A 7 -7.67 -1.07 -18.58
CA ARG A 7 -7.74 -1.12 -20.04
C ARG A 7 -9.18 -0.91 -20.53
N PRO A 8 -9.35 -0.42 -21.75
CA PRO A 8 -10.67 -0.34 -22.36
C PRO A 8 -11.34 -1.72 -22.39
N GLY A 9 -12.58 -1.82 -21.89
CA GLY A 9 -13.33 -3.08 -21.82
C GLY A 9 -13.00 -3.98 -20.63
N GLU A 10 -12.02 -3.64 -19.80
CA GLU A 10 -11.73 -4.36 -18.56
C GLU A 10 -12.85 -4.14 -17.54
N HIS A 11 -13.30 -5.25 -16.94
CA HIS A 11 -14.32 -5.20 -15.90
C HIS A 11 -13.75 -4.56 -14.62
N VAL A 12 -14.29 -3.42 -14.26
CA VAL A 12 -13.90 -2.71 -13.03
C VAL A 12 -14.60 -3.41 -11.85
N SER A 13 -13.83 -4.07 -10.99
CA SER A 13 -14.35 -4.65 -9.75
C SER A 13 -14.88 -3.54 -8.82
N HIS A 14 -15.82 -3.91 -7.95
CA HIS A 14 -16.33 -3.01 -6.91
C HIS A 14 -15.38 -2.90 -5.71
N ALA A 15 -14.42 -3.82 -5.55
CA ALA A 15 -13.50 -3.82 -4.41
C ALA A 15 -12.08 -4.22 -4.80
N TYR A 16 -11.11 -3.45 -4.29
CA TYR A 16 -9.68 -3.68 -4.48
C TYR A 16 -8.93 -3.58 -3.15
N ILE A 17 -7.83 -4.33 -3.05
CA ILE A 17 -6.81 -4.13 -2.02
C ILE A 17 -5.58 -3.59 -2.72
N VAL A 18 -5.12 -2.41 -2.33
CA VAL A 18 -3.85 -1.81 -2.75
C VAL A 18 -2.82 -2.09 -1.67
N ALA A 19 -1.86 -2.96 -1.95
CA ALA A 19 -0.86 -3.41 -1.01
C ALA A 19 0.53 -2.87 -1.38
N SER A 20 1.13 -2.09 -0.49
CA SER A 20 2.53 -1.65 -0.52
C SER A 20 3.02 -1.34 0.88
N PRO A 21 4.28 -1.60 1.23
CA PRO A 21 4.88 -1.13 2.49
C PRO A 21 4.90 0.40 2.59
N SER A 22 5.11 1.11 1.47
CA SER A 22 5.15 2.56 1.38
C SER A 22 3.75 3.17 1.45
N SER A 23 3.50 4.05 2.44
CA SER A 23 2.22 4.77 2.57
C SER A 23 2.01 5.74 1.41
N ALA A 24 3.08 6.40 0.94
CA ALA A 24 3.02 7.34 -0.19
C ALA A 24 2.61 6.62 -1.49
N GLU A 25 3.08 5.39 -1.71
CA GLU A 25 2.67 4.60 -2.86
C GLU A 25 1.24 4.10 -2.76
N ARG A 26 0.82 3.64 -1.57
CA ARG A 26 -0.59 3.28 -1.35
C ARG A 26 -1.51 4.45 -1.66
N GLU A 27 -1.16 5.65 -1.18
CA GLU A 27 -1.93 6.86 -1.44
C GLU A 27 -1.97 7.21 -2.94
N ARG A 28 -0.82 7.22 -3.62
CA ARG A 28 -0.74 7.49 -5.07
C ARG A 28 -1.54 6.47 -5.88
N ALA A 29 -1.35 5.18 -5.59
CA ALA A 29 -2.00 4.10 -6.31
C ALA A 29 -3.52 4.07 -6.08
N SER A 30 -3.98 4.26 -4.83
CA SER A 30 -5.41 4.31 -4.52
C SER A 30 -6.12 5.50 -5.15
N ARG A 31 -5.50 6.69 -5.13
CA ARG A 31 -6.03 7.88 -5.83
C ARG A 31 -6.10 7.67 -7.34
N ARG A 32 -5.07 7.06 -7.93
CA ARG A 32 -5.04 6.76 -9.36
C ARG A 32 -6.09 5.72 -9.74
N LEU A 33 -6.27 4.69 -8.91
CA LEU A 33 -7.31 3.68 -9.08
C LEU A 33 -8.71 4.30 -8.96
N ALA A 34 -8.94 5.16 -7.96
CA ALA A 34 -10.19 5.89 -7.81
C ALA A 34 -10.47 6.79 -9.04
N ALA A 35 -9.45 7.50 -9.54
CA ALA A 35 -9.56 8.27 -10.76
C ALA A 35 -9.91 7.40 -11.99
N ALA A 36 -9.36 6.18 -12.07
CA ALA A 36 -9.70 5.24 -13.15
C ALA A 36 -11.15 4.75 -13.06
N MET A 37 -11.65 4.50 -11.84
CA MET A 37 -13.04 4.09 -11.59
C MET A 37 -14.07 5.17 -11.93
N LEU A 38 -13.70 6.45 -11.76
CA LEU A 38 -14.56 7.61 -12.03
C LEU A 38 -14.33 8.19 -13.43
N CYS A 39 -13.40 7.65 -14.19
CA CYS A 39 -13.02 8.18 -15.50
C CYS A 39 -14.14 8.06 -16.52
N GLU A 40 -14.48 9.18 -17.16
CA GLU A 40 -15.48 9.29 -18.24
C GLU A 40 -14.87 9.03 -19.65
N GLY A 41 -13.55 8.85 -19.74
CA GLY A 41 -12.85 8.58 -20.98
C GLY A 41 -13.16 7.20 -21.55
N ARG A 42 -13.13 7.08 -22.89
CA ARG A 42 -13.38 5.82 -23.61
C ARG A 42 -12.12 4.96 -23.81
N GLY A 43 -10.94 5.52 -23.55
CA GLY A 43 -9.64 4.85 -23.69
C GLY A 43 -9.15 4.21 -22.41
N GLU A 44 -7.83 4.16 -22.26
CA GLU A 44 -7.18 3.75 -21.03
C GLU A 44 -7.56 4.68 -19.86
N ARG A 45 -7.79 4.10 -18.69
CA ARG A 45 -8.24 4.82 -17.49
C ARG A 45 -7.19 4.72 -16.38
N PRO A 46 -6.91 5.83 -15.67
CA PRO A 46 -7.47 7.17 -15.80
C PRO A 46 -6.91 7.90 -17.05
N CYS A 47 -7.76 8.60 -17.81
CA CYS A 47 -7.31 9.36 -18.98
C CYS A 47 -6.54 10.64 -18.64
N GLY A 48 -6.57 11.08 -17.37
CA GLY A 48 -5.90 12.30 -16.88
C GLY A 48 -6.51 13.63 -17.28
N VAL A 49 -7.34 13.67 -18.33
CA VAL A 49 -7.83 14.92 -18.95
C VAL A 49 -9.31 15.22 -18.65
N CYS A 50 -10.16 14.22 -18.39
CA CYS A 50 -11.56 14.47 -18.08
C CYS A 50 -11.74 15.17 -16.72
N ARG A 51 -12.92 15.76 -16.49
CA ARG A 51 -13.20 16.49 -15.24
C ARG A 51 -13.04 15.62 -14.00
N ALA A 52 -13.55 14.40 -14.03
CA ALA A 52 -13.44 13.45 -12.95
C ALA A 52 -11.97 13.11 -12.65
N CYS A 53 -11.15 12.77 -13.65
CA CYS A 53 -9.73 12.47 -13.45
C CYS A 53 -8.96 13.64 -12.85
N ARG A 54 -9.16 14.87 -13.35
CA ARG A 54 -8.47 16.06 -12.83
C ARG A 54 -8.78 16.29 -11.36
N LYS A 55 -10.06 16.22 -10.98
CA LYS A 55 -10.48 16.38 -9.57
C LYS A 55 -9.96 15.25 -8.69
N SER A 56 -10.02 14.00 -9.16
CA SER A 56 -9.57 12.83 -8.42
C SER A 56 -8.06 12.89 -8.14
N LEU A 57 -7.26 13.19 -9.16
CA LEU A 57 -5.81 13.29 -9.03
C LEU A 57 -5.38 14.48 -8.17
N ALA A 58 -6.17 15.58 -8.20
CA ALA A 58 -5.97 16.72 -7.31
C ALA A 58 -6.48 16.49 -5.87
N GLY A 59 -7.14 15.35 -5.57
CA GLY A 59 -7.66 15.03 -4.24
C GLY A 59 -8.88 15.83 -3.81
N ILE A 60 -9.63 16.43 -4.76
CA ILE A 60 -10.79 17.31 -4.50
C ILE A 60 -12.11 16.79 -5.08
N HIS A 61 -12.16 15.51 -5.49
CA HIS A 61 -13.39 14.94 -6.04
C HIS A 61 -14.38 14.61 -4.91
N PRO A 62 -15.63 15.14 -4.93
CA PRO A 62 -16.58 14.98 -3.83
C PRO A 62 -17.07 13.53 -3.65
N ASP A 63 -16.99 12.70 -4.69
CA ASP A 63 -17.38 11.29 -4.65
C ASP A 63 -16.20 10.34 -4.35
N ILE A 64 -15.04 10.88 -3.91
CA ILE A 64 -13.96 10.11 -3.33
C ILE A 64 -13.88 10.43 -1.85
N ILE A 65 -14.21 9.44 -1.03
CA ILE A 65 -14.24 9.55 0.42
C ILE A 65 -13.06 8.75 0.99
N VAL A 66 -12.16 9.45 1.68
CA VAL A 66 -11.01 8.81 2.35
C VAL A 66 -11.35 8.62 3.83
N SER A 67 -11.24 7.38 4.30
CA SER A 67 -11.36 7.02 5.71
C SER A 67 -10.03 6.49 6.20
N ALA A 68 -9.45 7.16 7.18
CA ALA A 68 -8.20 6.79 7.84
C ALA A 68 -8.43 6.58 9.34
N PRO A 69 -7.50 5.91 10.06
CA PRO A 69 -7.55 5.84 11.51
C PRO A 69 -7.63 7.23 12.12
N GLU A 70 -8.59 7.44 13.05
CA GLU A 70 -8.75 8.71 13.74
C GLU A 70 -7.48 9.06 14.52
N GLN A 71 -7.20 10.36 14.65
CA GLN A 71 -6.16 10.86 15.55
C GLN A 71 -6.78 11.21 16.90
N ASP A 72 -6.06 10.96 17.98
CA ASP A 72 -6.46 11.45 19.32
C ASP A 72 -6.12 12.94 19.47
N VAL A 73 -6.57 13.54 20.58
CA VAL A 73 -6.35 14.96 20.90
C VAL A 73 -4.86 15.33 20.99
N GLY A 74 -3.96 14.33 21.06
CA GLY A 74 -2.50 14.52 21.08
C GLY A 74 -1.83 14.28 19.73
N GLY A 75 -2.59 14.14 18.62
CA GLY A 75 -2.06 13.89 17.28
C GLY A 75 -1.55 12.46 17.04
N ARG A 76 -1.72 11.54 18.01
CA ARG A 76 -1.39 10.13 17.85
C ARG A 76 -2.52 9.43 17.10
N LYS A 77 -2.21 8.67 16.06
CA LYS A 77 -3.19 7.82 15.39
C LYS A 77 -3.82 6.87 16.41
N LYS A 78 -5.16 6.86 16.51
CA LYS A 78 -5.87 5.79 17.24
C LYS A 78 -5.52 4.45 16.59
N ARG A 79 -5.57 3.38 17.40
CA ARG A 79 -5.23 2.02 16.94
C ARG A 79 -6.24 1.49 15.92
N GLY A 80 -6.18 2.00 14.70
CA GLY A 80 -6.87 1.45 13.54
C GLY A 80 -8.30 1.96 13.31
N ILE A 81 -8.86 1.53 12.21
CA ILE A 81 -10.21 1.87 11.77
C ILE A 81 -11.24 1.12 12.62
N THR A 82 -12.23 1.86 13.11
CA THR A 82 -13.25 1.35 14.01
C THR A 82 -14.48 0.81 13.26
N VAL A 83 -15.24 -0.05 13.92
CA VAL A 83 -16.56 -0.49 13.45
C VAL A 83 -17.51 0.69 13.17
N GLY A 84 -17.41 1.77 13.99
CA GLY A 84 -18.21 2.97 13.79
C GLY A 84 -17.96 3.65 12.45
N GLN A 85 -16.67 3.78 12.07
CA GLN A 85 -16.28 4.33 10.77
C GLN A 85 -16.80 3.46 9.62
N VAL A 86 -16.66 2.13 9.71
CA VAL A 86 -17.19 1.21 8.68
C VAL A 86 -18.71 1.29 8.56
N ARG A 87 -19.44 1.41 9.67
CA ARG A 87 -20.90 1.65 9.65
C ARG A 87 -21.27 3.00 9.02
N GLY A 88 -20.47 4.04 9.27
CA GLY A 88 -20.62 5.34 8.61
C GLY A 88 -20.46 5.23 7.10
N ILE A 89 -19.43 4.52 6.63
CA ILE A 89 -19.23 4.20 5.21
C ILE A 89 -20.45 3.45 4.64
N SER A 90 -20.95 2.45 5.39
CA SER A 90 -22.11 1.66 4.96
C SER A 90 -23.37 2.50 4.78
N ALA A 91 -23.61 3.44 5.68
CA ALA A 91 -24.75 4.36 5.59
C ALA A 91 -24.60 5.34 4.42
N ASP A 92 -23.40 5.95 4.27
CA ASP A 92 -23.13 6.91 3.19
C ASP A 92 -23.13 6.24 1.80
N ALA A 93 -22.75 4.96 1.70
CA ALA A 93 -22.75 4.20 0.45
C ALA A 93 -24.16 3.98 -0.14
N GLN A 94 -25.21 4.11 0.66
CA GLN A 94 -26.60 4.07 0.20
C GLN A 94 -27.07 5.40 -0.40
N VAL A 95 -26.30 6.47 -0.22
CA VAL A 95 -26.61 7.79 -0.76
C VAL A 95 -26.02 7.91 -2.15
N MET A 96 -26.79 8.45 -3.10
CA MET A 96 -26.34 8.65 -4.48
C MET A 96 -25.09 9.55 -4.56
N PRO A 97 -24.22 9.31 -5.56
CA PRO A 97 -23.07 10.17 -5.83
C PRO A 97 -23.48 11.61 -6.14
N ASN A 98 -22.56 12.56 -5.91
CA ASN A 98 -22.81 13.99 -6.19
C ASN A 98 -22.67 14.33 -7.69
N GLU A 99 -21.60 13.90 -8.34
CA GLU A 99 -21.33 14.26 -9.74
C GLU A 99 -20.83 13.09 -10.61
N ALA A 100 -20.34 12.00 -9.99
CA ALA A 100 -19.87 10.83 -10.72
C ALA A 100 -20.94 9.74 -10.84
N SER A 101 -20.67 8.67 -11.59
CA SER A 101 -21.55 7.50 -11.69
C SER A 101 -21.53 6.63 -10.44
N ARG A 102 -20.50 6.79 -9.58
CA ARG A 102 -20.33 6.05 -8.32
C ARG A 102 -19.50 6.84 -7.31
N LYS A 103 -19.62 6.46 -6.03
CA LYS A 103 -18.72 6.88 -4.96
C LYS A 103 -17.58 5.86 -4.81
N VAL A 104 -16.37 6.34 -4.53
CA VAL A 104 -15.21 5.50 -4.23
C VAL A 104 -14.76 5.77 -2.80
N TYR A 105 -14.75 4.73 -1.97
CA TYR A 105 -14.30 4.77 -0.60
C TYR A 105 -12.87 4.23 -0.52
N ILE A 106 -11.92 5.08 -0.18
CA ILE A 106 -10.53 4.71 0.10
C ILE A 106 -10.41 4.52 1.60
N ILE A 107 -10.14 3.27 2.03
CA ILE A 107 -9.93 2.91 3.42
C ILE A 107 -8.42 2.80 3.63
N ASP A 108 -7.82 3.84 4.21
CA ASP A 108 -6.38 3.89 4.46
C ASP A 108 -6.01 3.08 5.71
N ASP A 109 -4.81 2.47 5.70
CA ASP A 109 -4.35 1.55 6.75
C ASP A 109 -5.42 0.49 7.13
N ALA A 110 -6.07 -0.12 6.13
CA ALA A 110 -7.16 -1.08 6.31
C ALA A 110 -6.73 -2.33 7.11
N ASP A 111 -5.46 -2.71 7.07
CA ASP A 111 -4.87 -3.79 7.86
C ASP A 111 -4.83 -3.50 9.37
N THR A 112 -5.12 -2.26 9.79
CA THR A 112 -5.29 -1.89 11.20
C THR A 112 -6.71 -2.12 11.72
N MET A 113 -7.67 -2.51 10.87
CA MET A 113 -9.03 -2.87 11.28
C MET A 113 -9.03 -4.06 12.24
N ASN A 114 -9.74 -3.92 13.35
CA ASN A 114 -10.00 -5.08 14.20
C ASN A 114 -10.98 -6.06 13.54
N PRO A 115 -11.07 -7.33 14.00
CA PRO A 115 -11.95 -8.32 13.39
C PRO A 115 -13.44 -7.89 13.28
N SER A 116 -13.92 -7.12 14.25
CA SER A 116 -15.30 -6.61 14.23
C SER A 116 -15.54 -5.57 13.11
N ALA A 117 -14.54 -4.70 12.84
CA ALA A 117 -14.59 -3.75 11.73
C ALA A 117 -14.49 -4.48 10.37
N GLN A 118 -13.60 -5.46 10.26
CA GLN A 118 -13.48 -6.27 9.06
C GLN A 118 -14.76 -7.06 8.77
N ASN A 119 -15.40 -7.66 9.78
CA ASN A 119 -16.68 -8.36 9.63
C ASN A 119 -17.82 -7.40 9.22
N ALA A 120 -17.83 -6.16 9.73
CA ALA A 120 -18.78 -5.16 9.28
C ALA A 120 -18.59 -4.78 7.81
N MET A 121 -17.34 -4.78 7.33
CA MET A 121 -16.99 -4.50 5.92
C MET A 121 -17.48 -5.61 4.97
N LEU A 122 -17.56 -6.86 5.43
CA LEU A 122 -17.98 -8.00 4.60
C LEU A 122 -19.34 -7.77 3.93
N LYS A 123 -20.31 -7.16 4.63
CA LYS A 123 -21.63 -6.87 4.06
C LYS A 123 -21.55 -5.97 2.83
N LEU A 124 -20.67 -4.95 2.87
CA LEU A 124 -20.45 -4.04 1.75
C LEU A 124 -19.72 -4.71 0.58
N LEU A 125 -18.86 -5.68 0.89
CA LEU A 125 -18.11 -6.42 -0.12
C LEU A 125 -18.90 -7.54 -0.78
N GLU A 126 -19.90 -8.10 -0.07
CA GLU A 126 -20.79 -9.16 -0.59
C GLU A 126 -21.93 -8.57 -1.43
N GLU A 127 -22.56 -7.52 -0.92
CA GLU A 127 -23.71 -6.88 -1.54
C GLU A 127 -23.46 -5.37 -1.67
N PRO A 128 -22.52 -4.97 -2.55
CA PRO A 128 -22.18 -3.56 -2.71
C PRO A 128 -23.35 -2.80 -3.34
N PRO A 129 -23.64 -1.57 -2.85
CA PRO A 129 -24.52 -0.68 -3.60
C PRO A 129 -23.99 -0.46 -5.02
N ALA A 130 -24.87 -0.44 -6.03
CA ALA A 130 -24.48 -0.36 -7.43
C ALA A 130 -23.61 0.88 -7.75
N SER A 131 -23.79 1.95 -6.97
CA SER A 131 -23.05 3.21 -7.07
C SER A 131 -21.89 3.33 -6.10
N ALA A 132 -21.40 2.24 -5.50
CA ALA A 132 -20.26 2.27 -4.57
C ALA A 132 -19.11 1.38 -5.05
N ALA A 133 -17.88 1.80 -4.73
CA ALA A 133 -16.67 1.00 -4.91
C ALA A 133 -15.72 1.23 -3.72
N PHE A 134 -14.90 0.24 -3.41
CA PHE A 134 -14.06 0.23 -2.22
C PHE A 134 -12.60 -0.05 -2.58
N VAL A 135 -11.69 0.73 -2.02
CA VAL A 135 -10.24 0.57 -2.16
C VAL A 135 -9.65 0.47 -0.76
N LEU A 136 -9.23 -0.72 -0.38
CA LEU A 136 -8.59 -0.98 0.91
C LEU A 136 -7.06 -0.85 0.74
N CYS A 137 -6.45 0.11 1.41
CA CYS A 137 -5.00 0.29 1.41
C CYS A 137 -4.39 -0.47 2.60
N ALA A 138 -3.44 -1.36 2.35
CA ALA A 138 -2.82 -2.18 3.38
C ALA A 138 -1.30 -2.23 3.23
N ALA A 139 -0.57 -2.03 4.32
CA ALA A 139 0.87 -2.29 4.34
C ALA A 139 1.14 -3.81 4.32
N ASN A 140 0.34 -4.56 5.07
CA ASN A 140 0.37 -6.02 5.07
C ASN A 140 -1.04 -6.59 4.83
N PRO A 141 -1.38 -7.01 3.60
CA PRO A 141 -2.70 -7.54 3.29
C PRO A 141 -3.01 -8.86 4.00
N GLU A 142 -2.00 -9.58 4.55
CA GLU A 142 -2.21 -10.83 5.28
C GLU A 142 -2.88 -10.61 6.65
N LEU A 143 -2.88 -9.38 7.18
CA LEU A 143 -3.61 -9.02 8.40
C LEU A 143 -5.12 -8.84 8.15
N LEU A 144 -5.54 -8.76 6.89
CA LEU A 144 -6.95 -8.79 6.54
C LEU A 144 -7.48 -10.22 6.56
N LEU A 145 -8.72 -10.40 7.04
CA LEU A 145 -9.38 -11.69 7.05
C LEU A 145 -9.43 -12.30 5.64
N THR A 146 -9.26 -13.60 5.54
CA THR A 146 -9.33 -14.32 4.26
C THR A 146 -10.65 -14.07 3.53
N THR A 147 -11.74 -13.90 4.30
CA THR A 147 -13.08 -13.58 3.77
C THR A 147 -13.16 -12.19 3.14
N VAL A 148 -12.42 -11.21 3.64
CA VAL A 148 -12.28 -9.87 3.03
C VAL A 148 -11.43 -9.98 1.76
N ARG A 149 -10.27 -10.64 1.87
CA ARG A 149 -9.34 -10.79 0.73
C ARG A 149 -9.95 -11.51 -0.46
N SER A 150 -10.75 -12.54 -0.22
CA SER A 150 -11.39 -13.33 -1.29
C SER A 150 -12.43 -12.55 -2.12
N ARG A 151 -12.90 -11.40 -1.62
CA ARG A 151 -13.90 -10.53 -2.27
C ARG A 151 -13.29 -9.29 -2.92
N CYS A 152 -11.98 -9.12 -2.80
CA CYS A 152 -11.26 -7.98 -3.35
C CYS A 152 -10.24 -8.43 -4.39
N VAL A 153 -10.03 -7.61 -5.40
CA VAL A 153 -8.88 -7.77 -6.33
C VAL A 153 -7.64 -7.23 -5.64
N LEU A 154 -6.62 -8.06 -5.46
CA LEU A 154 -5.37 -7.67 -4.83
C LEU A 154 -4.41 -7.06 -5.87
N LEU A 155 -4.05 -5.80 -5.67
CA LEU A 155 -3.03 -5.07 -6.41
C LEU A 155 -1.81 -4.88 -5.49
N ARG A 156 -0.72 -5.56 -5.79
CA ARG A 156 0.56 -5.36 -5.11
C ARG A 156 1.35 -4.29 -5.85
N ILE A 157 1.64 -3.20 -5.16
CA ILE A 157 2.46 -2.11 -5.69
C ILE A 157 3.86 -2.30 -5.13
N ASN A 158 4.83 -2.49 -6.01
CA ASN A 158 6.22 -2.52 -5.60
C ASN A 158 6.69 -1.11 -5.26
N ALA A 159 7.48 -0.97 -4.21
CA ALA A 159 8.09 0.30 -3.84
C ALA A 159 8.85 0.90 -5.04
N ASP A 160 8.81 2.23 -5.18
CA ASP A 160 9.51 2.92 -6.27
C ASP A 160 10.98 2.49 -6.33
N ALA A 161 11.53 2.44 -7.54
CA ALA A 161 12.92 2.01 -7.76
C ALA A 161 13.95 2.85 -6.95
N GLU A 162 13.59 4.09 -6.59
CA GLU A 162 14.44 4.96 -5.74
C GLU A 162 14.42 4.56 -4.27
N GLU A 163 13.24 4.22 -3.70
CA GLU A 163 13.15 3.69 -2.32
C GLU A 163 13.80 2.31 -2.24
N ASP A 164 13.63 1.48 -3.27
CA ASP A 164 14.24 0.17 -3.36
C ASP A 164 15.77 0.28 -3.51
N GLU A 165 16.30 1.24 -4.28
CA GLU A 165 17.73 1.48 -4.40
C GLU A 165 18.34 2.05 -3.11
N SER A 166 17.62 2.94 -2.41
CA SER A 166 18.05 3.42 -1.09
C SER A 166 18.10 2.26 -0.07
N ALA A 167 17.10 1.41 -0.04
CA ALA A 167 17.07 0.22 0.81
C ALA A 167 18.20 -0.76 0.43
N ARG A 168 18.46 -0.98 -0.85
CA ARG A 168 19.57 -1.81 -1.34
C ARG A 168 20.93 -1.23 -0.98
N SER A 169 21.10 0.09 -1.11
CA SER A 169 22.33 0.77 -0.72
C SER A 169 22.61 0.63 0.78
N ALA A 170 21.60 0.86 1.63
CA ALA A 170 21.68 0.66 3.07
C ALA A 170 21.97 -0.80 3.45
N ALA A 171 21.33 -1.75 2.75
CA ALA A 171 21.57 -3.19 2.93
C ALA A 171 23.01 -3.58 2.56
N ARG A 172 23.54 -3.08 1.46
CA ARG A 172 24.93 -3.31 1.05
C ARG A 172 25.90 -2.78 2.10
N ALA A 173 25.69 -1.56 2.58
CA ALA A 173 26.53 -0.95 3.62
C ALA A 173 26.53 -1.79 4.91
N MET A 174 25.36 -2.30 5.32
CA MET A 174 25.22 -3.21 6.46
C MET A 174 26.01 -4.51 6.25
N LEU A 175 25.82 -5.16 5.11
CA LEU A 175 26.47 -6.42 4.79
C LEU A 175 28.01 -6.27 4.67
N GLU A 176 28.49 -5.15 4.14
CA GLU A 176 29.93 -4.83 4.10
C GLU A 176 30.50 -4.61 5.49
N ALA A 177 29.77 -3.89 6.37
CA ALA A 177 30.19 -3.70 7.77
C ALA A 177 30.30 -5.04 8.50
N LEU A 178 29.31 -5.92 8.35
CA LEU A 178 29.32 -7.28 8.90
C LEU A 178 30.47 -8.12 8.34
N ARG A 179 30.69 -8.08 7.02
CA ARG A 179 31.76 -8.84 6.34
C ARG A 179 33.15 -8.42 6.78
N SER A 180 33.33 -7.13 7.10
CA SER A 180 34.63 -6.60 7.51
C SER A 180 35.16 -7.21 8.80
N GLY A 181 34.28 -7.78 9.66
CA GLY A 181 34.62 -8.27 11.00
C GLY A 181 35.10 -7.15 11.96
N SER A 182 35.09 -5.89 11.52
CA SER A 182 35.57 -4.76 12.29
C SER A 182 34.47 -4.19 13.17
N ARG A 183 34.70 -4.20 14.51
CA ARG A 183 33.78 -3.55 15.46
C ARG A 183 33.61 -2.06 15.18
N ALA A 184 34.66 -1.36 14.74
CA ALA A 184 34.61 0.06 14.42
C ALA A 184 33.62 0.34 13.26
N ARG A 185 33.67 -0.45 12.17
CA ARG A 185 32.77 -0.31 11.03
C ARG A 185 31.32 -0.63 11.40
N LEU A 186 31.09 -1.61 12.27
CA LEU A 186 29.73 -1.93 12.75
C LEU A 186 29.16 -0.79 13.59
N VAL A 187 29.96 -0.17 14.45
CA VAL A 187 29.53 1.00 15.24
C VAL A 187 29.25 2.19 14.33
N GLU A 188 30.12 2.48 13.39
CA GLU A 188 29.94 3.58 12.41
C GLU A 188 28.63 3.37 11.62
N TRP A 189 28.42 2.17 11.11
CA TRP A 189 27.16 1.84 10.42
C TRP A 189 25.95 1.99 11.37
N SER A 190 26.01 1.48 12.60
CA SER A 190 24.91 1.55 13.54
C SER A 190 24.52 2.99 13.92
N VAL A 191 25.50 3.90 14.00
CA VAL A 191 25.27 5.33 14.24
C VAL A 191 24.58 5.97 13.03
N SER A 192 25.04 5.66 11.80
CA SER A 192 24.41 6.16 10.58
C SER A 192 22.99 5.64 10.37
N ALA A 193 22.71 4.41 10.80
CA ALA A 193 21.39 3.78 10.72
C ALA A 193 20.46 4.19 11.88
N GLY A 194 20.96 4.82 12.94
CA GLY A 194 20.21 5.12 14.17
C GLY A 194 19.01 6.07 14.00
N ASN A 195 18.95 6.81 12.89
CA ASN A 195 17.82 7.70 12.54
C ASN A 195 16.84 7.09 11.52
N MET A 196 17.02 5.80 11.20
CA MET A 196 16.15 5.12 10.22
C MET A 196 14.79 4.82 10.86
N ASP A 197 13.70 5.18 10.19
CA ASP A 197 12.36 4.80 10.62
C ASP A 197 12.11 3.28 10.45
N THR A 198 11.07 2.78 11.10
CA THR A 198 10.76 1.33 11.11
C THR A 198 10.48 0.77 9.70
N LEU A 199 9.91 1.57 8.80
CA LEU A 199 9.59 1.12 7.44
C LEU A 199 10.85 1.01 6.58
N SER A 200 11.71 2.03 6.64
CA SER A 200 13.02 2.04 5.95
C SER A 200 13.92 0.92 6.47
N ALA A 201 13.92 0.66 7.78
CA ALA A 201 14.66 -0.47 8.36
C ALA A 201 14.12 -1.82 7.85
N ALA A 202 12.80 -2.01 7.81
CA ALA A 202 12.20 -3.23 7.28
C ALA A 202 12.51 -3.44 5.79
N ALA A 203 12.51 -2.38 4.98
CA ALA A 203 12.88 -2.42 3.56
C ALA A 203 14.36 -2.81 3.39
N MET A 204 15.25 -2.21 4.18
CA MET A 204 16.68 -2.54 4.19
C MET A 204 16.93 -4.01 4.55
N PHE A 205 16.30 -4.54 5.62
CA PHE A 205 16.46 -5.95 5.99
C PHE A 205 15.92 -6.91 4.93
N ARG A 206 14.85 -6.54 4.22
CA ARG A 206 14.34 -7.32 3.08
C ARG A 206 15.35 -7.35 1.95
N ALA A 207 15.88 -6.20 1.55
CA ALA A 207 16.90 -6.10 0.52
C ALA A 207 18.18 -6.85 0.89
N ALA A 208 18.61 -6.82 2.16
CA ALA A 208 19.75 -7.58 2.66
C ALA A 208 19.52 -9.10 2.53
N ARG A 209 18.32 -9.57 2.89
CA ARG A 209 17.96 -11.00 2.76
C ARG A 209 17.96 -11.45 1.30
N GLU A 210 17.45 -10.63 0.38
CA GLU A 210 17.46 -10.91 -1.05
C GLU A 210 18.89 -10.97 -1.60
N ALA A 211 19.74 -9.98 -1.24
CA ALA A 211 21.14 -9.97 -1.63
C ALA A 211 21.92 -11.20 -1.14
N LEU A 212 21.66 -11.66 0.09
CA LEU A 212 22.25 -12.88 0.63
C LEU A 212 21.73 -14.14 -0.08
N ALA A 213 20.45 -14.20 -0.41
CA ALA A 213 19.87 -15.31 -1.15
C ALA A 213 20.45 -15.42 -2.57
N ASP A 214 20.66 -14.29 -3.26
CA ASP A 214 21.30 -14.25 -4.57
C ASP A 214 22.77 -14.67 -4.50
N GLU A 215 23.50 -14.28 -3.46
CA GLU A 215 24.88 -14.71 -3.23
C GLU A 215 24.96 -16.23 -3.02
N LEU A 216 24.08 -16.80 -2.18
CA LEU A 216 24.01 -18.24 -1.95
C LEU A 216 23.63 -19.02 -3.21
N ALA A 217 22.82 -18.42 -4.10
CA ALA A 217 22.46 -19.00 -5.39
C ALA A 217 23.53 -18.81 -6.49
N GLY A 218 24.66 -18.19 -6.16
CA GLY A 218 25.75 -17.90 -7.10
C GLY A 218 25.45 -16.79 -8.12
N ARG A 219 24.41 -16.00 -7.89
CA ARG A 219 23.99 -14.87 -8.75
C ARG A 219 24.41 -13.51 -8.18
N GLY A 220 24.95 -13.50 -6.97
CA GLY A 220 25.31 -12.26 -6.25
C GLY A 220 26.70 -11.75 -6.59
N SER A 221 26.91 -10.46 -6.35
CA SER A 221 28.20 -9.76 -6.58
C SER A 221 28.91 -9.37 -5.26
N LEU A 222 28.42 -9.83 -4.10
CA LEU A 222 28.97 -9.45 -2.79
C LEU A 222 30.26 -10.19 -2.43
N GLY A 223 30.63 -11.25 -3.20
CA GLY A 223 31.86 -12.03 -2.99
C GLY A 223 31.88 -12.79 -1.66
N ILE A 224 30.72 -13.18 -1.17
CA ILE A 224 30.58 -14.04 0.02
C ILE A 224 30.67 -15.50 -0.44
N SER A 225 31.75 -16.18 -0.12
CA SER A 225 31.81 -17.62 -0.42
C SER A 225 30.88 -18.37 0.54
N ALA A 226 30.10 -19.32 0.00
CA ALA A 226 29.13 -20.14 0.75
C ALA A 226 29.76 -20.88 1.98
N ARG A 227 31.09 -20.99 2.03
CA ARG A 227 31.82 -21.61 3.15
C ARG A 227 31.85 -20.79 4.43
N ARG A 228 31.61 -19.45 4.39
CA ARG A 228 31.61 -18.57 5.57
C ARG A 228 30.26 -18.36 6.22
N CYS A 229 29.17 -18.87 5.64
CA CYS A 229 27.84 -18.79 6.22
C CYS A 229 27.53 -19.95 7.18
N ALA A 230 28.44 -20.93 7.34
CA ALA A 230 28.25 -22.14 8.15
C ALA A 230 29.08 -22.13 9.46
N GLU A 231 29.86 -21.08 9.73
CA GLU A 231 30.56 -20.81 10.98
C GLU A 231 29.86 -19.65 11.73
#